data_c1f572c89bd3e7e2185353cf861b83bc
#
_entry.id   c1f572c89bd3e7e2185353cf861b83bc
#
_cell.length_a   1.000
_cell.length_b   1.000
_cell.length_c   1.000
_cell.angle_alpha   90.00
_cell.angle_beta   90.00
_cell.angle_gamma   90.00
#
_symmetry.space_group_name_H-M   'P 1'
#
loop_
_entity.id
_entity.type
_entity.pdbx_description
1 polymer ?
#
loop_
_entity_poly.entity_id
_entity_poly.type
_entity_poly.pdbx_seq_one_letter_code
_entity_poly.pdbx_strand_id
1 'polypeptide(L)'
;MTKVALINKIALAGVIVLTLILASGQLSGLWQAPESSATTYYADPFAKLNLTAKAAVVYDPDKNEIIYAKNAYQALPLASITKVMTALVASEQDTNQTVNISASALSTEGDSGLAKDESWSLKKLIDFTLISSSNDGAAALAAAGGTNFIANMNSEAKSLGLVNTEFVNPTGLDIGPGVAGNMGSALDVARLLAYVLKTKPELLAATSERQSVITSQSDLNHVAVNTNQLAGRLPGLFASKTGFTDTAGGNLAVAVDLGLNQPVIAVVLGSTEEGRFADIEQLINTARGDHYLTNR
;
A
#
# COMPACT_ATOMS: atom_id res chain seq x y z
N MET A 1 -56.77 62.49 -14.72
CA MET A 1 -56.52 61.03 -14.96
C MET A 1 -55.77 60.50 -13.74
N THR A 2 -56.42 59.62 -13.00
CA THR A 2 -55.84 59.05 -11.73
C THR A 2 -54.70 58.10 -12.02
N LYS A 3 -53.74 58.02 -11.11
CA LYS A 3 -52.57 57.14 -11.21
C LYS A 3 -52.92 55.68 -11.55
N VAL A 4 -54.08 55.19 -11.15
CA VAL A 4 -54.60 53.84 -11.42
C VAL A 4 -54.84 53.61 -12.91
N ALA A 5 -55.35 54.59 -13.64
CA ALA A 5 -55.66 54.52 -15.08
C ALA A 5 -54.33 54.39 -15.93
N LEU A 6 -53.27 55.01 -15.45
CA LEU A 6 -51.93 54.93 -16.10
C LEU A 6 -51.29 53.58 -15.91
N ILE A 7 -51.39 53.01 -14.70
CA ILE A 7 -50.82 51.69 -14.38
C ILE A 7 -51.48 50.56 -15.21
N ASN A 8 -52.80 50.64 -15.34
CA ASN A 8 -53.57 49.67 -16.15
C ASN A 8 -53.23 49.73 -17.65
N LYS A 9 -52.94 50.92 -18.20
CA LYS A 9 -52.49 51.06 -19.60
C LYS A 9 -51.08 50.50 -19.84
N ILE A 10 -50.19 50.66 -18.89
CA ILE A 10 -48.81 50.08 -18.98
C ILE A 10 -48.88 48.57 -18.85
N ALA A 11 -49.69 48.04 -17.94
CA ALA A 11 -49.86 46.61 -17.78
C ALA A 11 -50.45 45.93 -19.04
N LEU A 12 -51.45 46.57 -19.67
CA LEU A 12 -52.09 46.07 -20.90
C LEU A 12 -51.12 46.10 -22.09
N ALA A 13 -50.30 47.15 -22.22
CA ALA A 13 -49.26 47.21 -23.26
C ALA A 13 -48.18 46.15 -23.08
N GLY A 14 -47.73 45.85 -21.84
CA GLY A 14 -46.78 44.80 -21.52
C GLY A 14 -47.30 43.42 -21.88
N VAL A 15 -48.57 43.12 -21.63
CA VAL A 15 -49.19 41.83 -21.97
C VAL A 15 -49.32 41.66 -23.49
N ILE A 16 -49.64 42.69 -24.23
CA ILE A 16 -49.77 42.64 -25.71
C ILE A 16 -48.37 42.42 -26.36
N VAL A 17 -47.35 43.07 -25.85
CA VAL A 17 -45.96 42.86 -26.36
C VAL A 17 -45.49 41.43 -26.07
N LEU A 18 -45.80 40.92 -24.88
CA LEU A 18 -45.43 39.54 -24.51
C LEU A 18 -46.15 38.47 -25.36
N THR A 19 -47.45 38.70 -25.67
CA THR A 19 -48.24 37.81 -26.53
C THR A 19 -47.82 37.89 -28.00
N LEU A 20 -47.40 39.05 -28.50
CA LEU A 20 -46.88 39.20 -29.86
C LEU A 20 -45.51 38.54 -30.05
N ILE A 21 -44.64 38.56 -29.02
CA ILE A 21 -43.36 37.87 -29.04
C ILE A 21 -43.57 36.34 -29.04
N LEU A 22 -44.57 35.84 -28.31
CA LEU A 22 -44.91 34.40 -28.32
C LEU A 22 -45.53 33.94 -29.63
N ALA A 23 -46.27 34.82 -30.35
CA ALA A 23 -46.91 34.51 -31.62
C ALA A 23 -45.95 34.60 -32.84
N SER A 24 -44.82 35.30 -32.73
CA SER A 24 -43.90 35.50 -33.85
C SER A 24 -42.85 34.39 -34.06
N GLY A 25 -42.87 33.37 -33.22
CA GLY A 25 -41.92 32.23 -33.35
C GLY A 25 -40.44 32.59 -33.14
N GLN A 26 -40.13 33.84 -32.75
CA GLN A 26 -38.73 34.29 -32.54
C GLN A 26 -38.11 33.88 -31.20
N LEU A 27 -38.86 33.14 -30.37
CA LEU A 27 -38.32 32.57 -29.11
C LEU A 27 -37.80 31.14 -29.24
N SER A 28 -37.82 30.59 -30.46
CA SER A 28 -37.27 29.23 -30.67
C SER A 28 -35.74 29.15 -30.56
N GLY A 29 -35.04 30.29 -30.48
CA GLY A 29 -33.58 30.32 -30.31
C GLY A 29 -33.08 30.46 -28.87
N LEU A 30 -33.96 30.63 -27.86
CA LEU A 30 -33.56 30.90 -26.47
C LEU A 30 -33.66 29.67 -25.53
N TRP A 31 -34.17 28.55 -26.03
CA TRP A 31 -34.20 27.28 -25.31
C TRP A 31 -33.43 26.22 -26.09
N GLN A 32 -32.12 26.39 -26.21
CA GLN A 32 -31.27 25.21 -26.33
C GLN A 32 -31.27 24.56 -24.95
N ALA A 33 -31.94 23.41 -24.85
CA ALA A 33 -31.70 22.49 -23.74
C ALA A 33 -30.19 22.32 -23.63
N PRO A 34 -29.58 22.40 -22.45
CA PRO A 34 -28.16 22.09 -22.32
C PRO A 34 -27.96 20.74 -23.00
N GLU A 35 -27.05 20.69 -23.98
CA GLU A 35 -26.65 19.43 -24.56
C GLU A 35 -26.29 18.54 -23.35
N SER A 36 -27.05 17.48 -23.17
CA SER A 36 -26.72 16.46 -22.21
C SER A 36 -25.32 16.01 -22.61
N SER A 37 -24.31 16.56 -21.94
CA SER A 37 -22.97 15.99 -22.03
C SER A 37 -23.17 14.54 -21.62
N ALA A 38 -23.18 13.66 -22.60
CA ALA A 38 -23.19 12.23 -22.36
C ALA A 38 -21.98 11.96 -21.48
N THR A 39 -22.23 11.84 -20.17
CA THR A 39 -21.21 11.38 -19.24
C THR A 39 -20.84 10.01 -19.76
N THR A 40 -19.71 9.91 -20.45
CA THR A 40 -19.17 8.63 -20.89
C THR A 40 -18.91 7.85 -19.60
N TYR A 41 -19.79 6.93 -19.28
CA TYR A 41 -19.65 6.05 -18.12
C TYR A 41 -18.50 5.09 -18.45
N TYR A 42 -17.28 5.45 -18.03
CA TYR A 42 -16.18 4.49 -18.07
C TYR A 42 -16.53 3.40 -17.06
N ALA A 43 -16.65 2.16 -17.55
CA ALA A 43 -16.82 1.03 -16.68
C ALA A 43 -15.61 0.95 -15.74
N ASP A 44 -15.86 0.73 -14.44
CA ASP A 44 -14.79 0.52 -13.46
C ASP A 44 -13.89 -0.64 -13.92
N PRO A 45 -12.61 -0.39 -14.25
CA PRO A 45 -11.70 -1.41 -14.75
C PRO A 45 -11.48 -2.54 -13.75
N PHE A 46 -11.66 -2.27 -12.45
CA PHE A 46 -11.49 -3.24 -11.37
C PHE A 46 -12.75 -4.08 -11.10
N ALA A 47 -13.90 -3.75 -11.69
CA ALA A 47 -15.18 -4.44 -11.43
C ALA A 47 -15.17 -5.94 -11.75
N LYS A 48 -14.25 -6.40 -12.62
CA LYS A 48 -14.14 -7.80 -13.04
C LYS A 48 -13.05 -8.59 -12.31
N LEU A 49 -12.34 -7.96 -11.37
CA LEU A 49 -11.30 -8.66 -10.62
C LEU A 49 -11.89 -9.74 -9.72
N ASN A 50 -11.28 -10.93 -9.78
CA ASN A 50 -11.60 -12.04 -8.90
C ASN A 50 -10.37 -12.38 -8.05
N LEU A 51 -10.18 -11.61 -6.97
CA LEU A 51 -9.04 -11.78 -6.06
C LEU A 51 -9.34 -12.85 -5.01
N THR A 52 -8.37 -13.72 -4.79
CA THR A 52 -8.36 -14.70 -3.70
C THR A 52 -8.21 -14.02 -2.34
N ALA A 53 -7.49 -12.90 -2.28
CA ALA A 53 -7.26 -12.11 -1.08
C ALA A 53 -8.56 -11.68 -0.39
N LYS A 54 -8.58 -11.73 0.95
CA LYS A 54 -9.70 -11.24 1.79
C LYS A 54 -9.79 -9.72 1.78
N ALA A 55 -8.63 -9.04 1.76
CA ALA A 55 -8.52 -7.60 1.65
C ALA A 55 -7.45 -7.21 0.62
N ALA A 56 -7.67 -6.11 -0.10
CA ALA A 56 -6.72 -5.57 -1.05
C ALA A 56 -6.87 -4.05 -1.20
N VAL A 57 -5.79 -3.39 -1.59
CA VAL A 57 -5.78 -1.97 -1.95
C VAL A 57 -4.79 -1.73 -3.09
N VAL A 58 -5.13 -0.82 -4.00
CA VAL A 58 -4.18 -0.10 -4.85
C VAL A 58 -4.23 1.36 -4.43
N TYR A 59 -3.08 1.92 -4.09
CA TYR A 59 -2.94 3.23 -3.47
C TYR A 59 -1.90 4.07 -4.23
N ASP A 60 -2.26 5.31 -4.54
CA ASP A 60 -1.37 6.32 -5.11
C ASP A 60 -0.71 7.09 -3.95
N PRO A 61 0.60 6.89 -3.70
CA PRO A 61 1.28 7.53 -2.57
C PRO A 61 1.50 9.03 -2.77
N ASP A 62 1.57 9.51 -4.02
CA ASP A 62 1.83 10.91 -4.33
C ASP A 62 0.58 11.77 -4.15
N LYS A 63 -0.59 11.22 -4.53
CA LYS A 63 -1.89 11.89 -4.35
C LYS A 63 -2.56 11.57 -3.02
N ASN A 64 -2.07 10.56 -2.28
CA ASN A 64 -2.71 10.01 -1.07
C ASN A 64 -4.15 9.54 -1.38
N GLU A 65 -4.32 8.82 -2.50
CA GLU A 65 -5.62 8.38 -2.99
C GLU A 65 -5.70 6.86 -3.10
N ILE A 66 -6.89 6.32 -2.83
CA ILE A 66 -7.20 4.91 -3.05
C ILE A 66 -7.73 4.77 -4.48
N ILE A 67 -7.00 4.02 -5.33
CA ILE A 67 -7.41 3.70 -6.70
C ILE A 67 -8.38 2.51 -6.69
N TYR A 68 -8.11 1.50 -5.86
CA TYR A 68 -8.94 0.32 -5.68
C TYR A 68 -8.97 -0.12 -4.23
N ALA A 69 -10.11 -0.61 -3.76
CA ALA A 69 -10.28 -1.13 -2.40
C ALA A 69 -11.20 -2.36 -2.36
N LYS A 70 -10.72 -3.43 -1.72
CA LYS A 70 -11.52 -4.58 -1.27
C LYS A 70 -11.25 -4.74 0.22
N ASN A 71 -12.23 -4.47 1.08
CA ASN A 71 -12.08 -4.58 2.55
C ASN A 71 -10.82 -3.89 3.09
N ALA A 72 -10.37 -2.78 2.47
CA ALA A 72 -9.04 -2.20 2.67
C ALA A 72 -8.77 -1.73 4.10
N TYR A 73 -9.81 -1.52 4.91
CA TYR A 73 -9.72 -1.10 6.32
C TYR A 73 -9.84 -2.27 7.31
N GLN A 74 -10.13 -3.49 6.82
CA GLN A 74 -10.25 -4.66 7.67
C GLN A 74 -8.89 -5.06 8.24
N ALA A 75 -8.77 -5.14 9.58
CA ALA A 75 -7.59 -5.69 10.22
C ALA A 75 -7.52 -7.19 9.98
N LEU A 76 -6.40 -7.65 9.43
CA LEU A 76 -6.06 -9.05 9.16
C LEU A 76 -4.65 -9.35 9.67
N PRO A 77 -4.31 -10.62 9.93
CA PRO A 77 -2.97 -11.00 10.33
C PRO A 77 -1.93 -10.60 9.27
N LEU A 78 -0.87 -9.91 9.69
CA LEU A 78 0.14 -9.36 8.77
C LEU A 78 1.22 -10.34 8.36
N ALA A 79 1.48 -11.38 9.17
CA ALA A 79 2.64 -12.22 9.02
C ALA A 79 3.92 -11.38 8.82
N SER A 80 4.86 -11.81 7.98
CA SER A 80 6.13 -11.12 7.77
C SER A 80 6.06 -9.75 7.08
N ILE A 81 4.88 -9.24 6.69
CA ILE A 81 4.73 -7.82 6.33
C ILE A 81 5.17 -6.93 7.50
N THR A 82 4.99 -7.39 8.72
CA THR A 82 5.50 -6.79 9.98
C THR A 82 6.94 -6.31 9.90
N LYS A 83 7.81 -7.04 9.18
CA LYS A 83 9.24 -6.75 9.10
C LYS A 83 9.57 -5.41 8.46
N VAL A 84 8.61 -4.81 7.74
CA VAL A 84 8.76 -3.43 7.23
C VAL A 84 8.81 -2.45 8.40
N MET A 85 7.89 -2.58 9.38
CA MET A 85 7.91 -1.76 10.59
C MET A 85 9.12 -2.08 11.46
N THR A 86 9.50 -3.35 11.57
CA THR A 86 10.72 -3.76 12.30
C THR A 86 11.97 -3.09 11.72
N ALA A 87 12.12 -3.09 10.40
CA ALA A 87 13.24 -2.43 9.71
C ALA A 87 13.20 -0.91 9.90
N LEU A 88 12.02 -0.30 9.81
CA LEU A 88 11.83 1.15 10.03
C LEU A 88 12.32 1.54 11.43
N VAL A 89 11.80 0.91 12.48
CA VAL A 89 12.16 1.21 13.87
C VAL A 89 13.63 0.89 14.15
N ALA A 90 14.16 -0.21 13.64
CA ALA A 90 15.58 -0.54 13.78
C ALA A 90 16.46 0.53 13.12
N SER A 91 16.06 1.06 11.96
CA SER A 91 16.84 2.06 11.20
C SER A 91 16.89 3.45 11.86
N GLU A 92 16.17 3.68 12.93
CA GLU A 92 16.27 4.93 13.71
C GLU A 92 17.53 4.98 14.59
N GLN A 93 18.21 3.84 14.71
CA GLN A 93 19.50 3.75 15.37
C GLN A 93 20.66 4.04 14.41
N ASP A 94 21.90 4.06 14.92
CA ASP A 94 23.07 4.14 14.07
C ASP A 94 23.15 2.89 13.14
N THR A 95 22.93 3.09 11.86
CA THR A 95 22.92 2.01 10.87
C THR A 95 24.28 1.30 10.71
N ASN A 96 25.36 1.89 11.21
CA ASN A 96 26.68 1.26 11.28
C ASN A 96 26.90 0.46 12.57
N GLN A 97 25.96 0.53 13.52
CA GLN A 97 26.01 -0.27 14.73
C GLN A 97 26.22 -1.75 14.41
N THR A 98 27.07 -2.40 15.19
CA THR A 98 27.26 -3.85 15.11
C THR A 98 26.15 -4.58 15.87
N VAL A 99 25.49 -5.53 15.22
CA VAL A 99 24.49 -6.43 15.79
C VAL A 99 25.07 -7.83 15.83
N ASN A 100 25.15 -8.43 17.01
CA ASN A 100 25.59 -9.81 17.17
C ASN A 100 24.36 -10.74 17.21
N ILE A 101 24.43 -11.83 16.46
CA ILE A 101 23.35 -12.82 16.40
C ILE A 101 23.40 -13.67 17.67
N SER A 102 22.42 -13.49 18.54
CA SER A 102 22.33 -14.20 19.81
C SER A 102 21.67 -15.57 19.66
N ALA A 103 21.95 -16.49 20.60
CA ALA A 103 21.25 -17.77 20.65
C ALA A 103 19.74 -17.61 20.82
N SER A 104 19.29 -16.53 21.48
CA SER A 104 17.86 -16.21 21.63
C SER A 104 17.22 -15.81 20.29
N ALA A 105 17.92 -15.03 19.45
CA ALA A 105 17.44 -14.71 18.12
C ALA A 105 17.29 -15.97 17.27
N LEU A 106 18.26 -16.88 17.30
CA LEU A 106 18.26 -18.15 16.56
C LEU A 106 17.25 -19.19 17.10
N SER A 107 16.65 -18.97 18.27
CA SER A 107 15.57 -19.83 18.78
C SER A 107 14.21 -19.46 18.20
N THR A 108 14.14 -18.42 17.38
CA THR A 108 12.92 -18.01 16.68
C THR A 108 12.59 -19.05 15.60
N GLU A 109 11.31 -19.31 15.38
CA GLU A 109 10.88 -20.27 14.36
C GLU A 109 11.36 -19.87 12.96
N GLY A 110 11.90 -20.81 12.21
CA GLY A 110 12.41 -20.63 10.85
C GLY A 110 13.93 -20.36 10.84
N ASP A 111 14.69 -21.23 10.16
CA ASP A 111 16.14 -21.09 9.96
C ASP A 111 16.41 -20.27 8.68
N SER A 112 17.12 -19.17 8.84
CA SER A 112 17.54 -18.31 7.73
C SER A 112 19.04 -18.43 7.41
N GLY A 113 19.77 -19.34 8.07
CA GLY A 113 21.20 -19.56 7.87
C GLY A 113 22.10 -18.53 8.55
N LEU A 114 21.61 -17.78 9.55
CA LEU A 114 22.45 -16.94 10.40
C LEU A 114 23.19 -17.81 11.42
N ALA A 115 24.43 -17.43 11.79
CA ALA A 115 25.24 -18.17 12.74
C ALA A 115 25.26 -17.51 14.11
N LYS A 116 25.35 -18.32 15.18
CA LYS A 116 25.53 -17.83 16.54
C LYS A 116 26.81 -17.00 16.66
N ASP A 117 26.74 -15.90 17.39
CA ASP A 117 27.82 -14.95 17.65
C ASP A 117 28.36 -14.27 16.36
N GLU A 118 27.68 -14.44 15.24
CA GLU A 118 27.97 -13.74 14.00
C GLU A 118 27.67 -12.25 14.16
N SER A 119 28.56 -11.40 13.63
CA SER A 119 28.45 -9.95 13.70
C SER A 119 27.98 -9.36 12.37
N TRP A 120 27.04 -8.45 12.43
CA TRP A 120 26.46 -7.75 11.28
C TRP A 120 26.44 -6.23 11.48
N SER A 121 26.63 -5.44 10.42
CA SER A 121 26.17 -4.06 10.49
C SER A 121 24.65 -4.05 10.46
N LEU A 122 24.05 -3.15 11.22
CA LEU A 122 22.59 -3.02 11.32
C LEU A 122 21.94 -2.93 9.92
N LYS A 123 22.50 -2.08 9.03
CA LYS A 123 22.01 -1.93 7.65
C LYS A 123 21.98 -3.24 6.88
N LYS A 124 23.08 -4.00 6.87
CA LYS A 124 23.16 -5.26 6.12
C LYS A 124 22.22 -6.32 6.69
N LEU A 125 22.04 -6.34 8.01
CA LEU A 125 21.09 -7.24 8.66
C LEU A 125 19.64 -6.88 8.30
N ILE A 126 19.32 -5.59 8.20
CA ILE A 126 18.01 -5.12 7.69
C ILE A 126 17.80 -5.61 6.25
N ASP A 127 18.76 -5.39 5.35
CA ASP A 127 18.68 -5.82 3.95
C ASP A 127 18.44 -7.35 3.87
N PHE A 128 19.25 -8.14 4.60
CA PHE A 128 19.09 -9.59 4.68
C PHE A 128 17.71 -9.99 5.18
N THR A 129 17.26 -9.38 6.28
CA THR A 129 15.97 -9.67 6.94
C THR A 129 14.78 -9.39 6.02
N LEU A 130 14.82 -8.31 5.26
CA LEU A 130 13.73 -7.94 4.37
C LEU A 130 13.67 -8.81 3.11
N ILE A 131 14.82 -9.12 2.51
CA ILE A 131 14.90 -9.95 1.29
C ILE A 131 14.50 -11.40 1.59
N SER A 132 15.20 -12.04 2.55
CA SER A 132 14.98 -13.45 2.89
C SER A 132 13.79 -13.69 3.81
N SER A 133 13.19 -12.61 4.32
CA SER A 133 12.13 -12.68 5.33
C SER A 133 12.55 -13.34 6.65
N SER A 134 13.85 -13.20 7.04
CA SER A 134 14.45 -13.86 8.21
C SER A 134 13.73 -13.49 9.50
N ASN A 135 13.27 -14.50 10.24
CA ASN A 135 12.71 -14.33 11.58
C ASN A 135 13.84 -14.10 12.60
N ASP A 136 14.94 -14.82 12.47
CA ASP A 136 16.14 -14.65 13.31
C ASP A 136 16.70 -13.24 13.17
N GLY A 137 16.79 -12.74 11.93
CA GLY A 137 17.21 -11.38 11.65
C GLY A 137 16.30 -10.33 12.28
N ALA A 138 14.98 -10.51 12.18
CA ALA A 138 14.01 -9.60 12.81
C ALA A 138 14.11 -9.62 14.34
N ALA A 139 14.30 -10.80 14.93
CA ALA A 139 14.52 -10.95 16.38
C ALA A 139 15.82 -10.27 16.82
N ALA A 140 16.91 -10.43 16.05
CA ALA A 140 18.20 -9.79 16.34
C ALA A 140 18.11 -8.26 16.22
N LEU A 141 17.42 -7.74 15.20
CA LEU A 141 17.15 -6.30 15.05
C LEU A 141 16.37 -5.74 16.25
N ALA A 142 15.35 -6.45 16.70
CA ALA A 142 14.57 -6.05 17.84
C ALA A 142 15.38 -6.08 19.15
N ALA A 143 16.22 -7.09 19.35
CA ALA A 143 17.12 -7.18 20.49
C ALA A 143 18.13 -6.03 20.52
N ALA A 144 18.68 -5.64 19.37
CA ALA A 144 19.57 -4.49 19.23
C ALA A 144 18.85 -3.17 19.56
N GLY A 145 17.54 -3.06 19.21
CA GLY A 145 16.69 -1.90 19.51
C GLY A 145 16.23 -1.79 20.98
N GLY A 146 16.52 -2.79 21.80
CA GLY A 146 16.26 -2.75 23.25
C GLY A 146 14.85 -3.16 23.65
N THR A 147 14.60 -3.11 24.96
CA THR A 147 13.40 -3.68 25.59
C THR A 147 12.07 -3.01 25.17
N ASN A 148 12.12 -1.80 24.68
CA ASN A 148 10.92 -1.05 24.27
C ASN A 148 10.60 -1.20 22.77
N PHE A 149 11.26 -2.09 22.06
CA PHE A 149 11.16 -2.19 20.61
C PHE A 149 9.73 -2.33 20.09
N ILE A 150 8.93 -3.22 20.68
CA ILE A 150 7.51 -3.40 20.29
C ILE A 150 6.67 -2.16 20.63
N ALA A 151 6.93 -1.52 21.78
CA ALA A 151 6.27 -0.26 22.12
C ALA A 151 6.60 0.83 21.10
N ASN A 152 7.85 0.89 20.63
CA ASN A 152 8.29 1.81 19.57
C ASN A 152 7.58 1.51 18.25
N MET A 153 7.45 0.22 17.84
CA MET A 153 6.69 -0.16 16.65
C MET A 153 5.23 0.34 16.70
N ASN A 154 4.57 0.20 17.85
CA ASN A 154 3.19 0.68 18.03
C ASN A 154 3.11 2.21 18.13
N SER A 155 4.10 2.86 18.73
CA SER A 155 4.20 4.32 18.76
C SER A 155 4.36 4.88 17.33
N GLU A 156 5.20 4.25 16.52
CA GLU A 156 5.40 4.65 15.13
C GLU A 156 4.13 4.39 14.29
N ALA A 157 3.47 3.24 14.47
CA ALA A 157 2.18 2.99 13.82
C ALA A 157 1.15 4.09 14.14
N LYS A 158 1.09 4.51 15.40
CA LYS A 158 0.19 5.59 15.83
C LYS A 158 0.58 6.93 15.22
N SER A 159 1.87 7.26 15.18
CA SER A 159 2.38 8.52 14.58
C SER A 159 2.04 8.62 13.10
N LEU A 160 2.07 7.49 12.38
CA LEU A 160 1.72 7.35 10.97
C LEU A 160 0.21 7.25 10.70
N GLY A 161 -0.63 7.24 11.75
CA GLY A 161 -2.08 7.11 11.62
C GLY A 161 -2.54 5.73 11.14
N LEU A 162 -1.78 4.66 11.42
CA LEU A 162 -2.11 3.28 11.09
C LEU A 162 -3.11 2.71 12.11
N VAL A 163 -4.34 3.20 12.05
CA VAL A 163 -5.34 3.02 13.11
C VAL A 163 -5.88 1.59 13.26
N ASN A 164 -5.67 0.75 12.26
CA ASN A 164 -6.09 -0.66 12.27
C ASN A 164 -4.89 -1.60 12.43
N THR A 165 -3.74 -1.09 12.92
CA THR A 165 -2.50 -1.87 13.01
C THR A 165 -1.99 -1.94 14.44
N GLU A 166 -1.64 -3.17 14.88
CA GLU A 166 -1.07 -3.46 16.18
C GLU A 166 0.04 -4.50 16.06
N PHE A 167 1.15 -4.27 16.76
CA PHE A 167 2.32 -5.14 16.80
C PHE A 167 2.52 -5.73 18.18
N VAL A 168 2.75 -7.05 18.25
CA VAL A 168 3.06 -7.79 19.49
C VAL A 168 4.41 -8.51 19.42
N ASN A 169 4.98 -8.65 18.22
CA ASN A 169 6.32 -9.20 18.00
C ASN A 169 6.99 -8.59 16.76
N PRO A 170 8.32 -8.72 16.60
CA PRO A 170 9.03 -8.10 15.47
C PRO A 170 9.00 -8.93 14.20
N THR A 171 8.55 -10.19 14.24
CA THR A 171 8.66 -11.15 13.14
C THR A 171 7.40 -11.25 12.29
N GLY A 172 6.24 -11.10 12.93
CA GLY A 172 4.93 -11.39 12.36
C GLY A 172 4.51 -12.86 12.51
N LEU A 173 5.25 -13.66 13.26
CA LEU A 173 4.85 -15.03 13.59
C LEU A 173 3.58 -15.04 14.43
N ASP A 174 2.80 -16.10 14.30
CA ASP A 174 1.65 -16.37 15.15
C ASP A 174 2.12 -16.58 16.61
N ILE A 175 1.32 -16.15 17.58
CA ILE A 175 1.65 -16.31 19.02
C ILE A 175 1.10 -17.60 19.61
N GLY A 176 0.42 -18.38 18.80
CA GLY A 176 -0.10 -19.69 19.13
C GLY A 176 -0.94 -20.27 18.00
N PRO A 177 -1.35 -21.54 18.08
CA PRO A 177 -2.18 -22.16 17.04
C PRO A 177 -3.47 -21.37 16.78
N GLY A 178 -3.63 -20.83 15.56
CA GLY A 178 -4.77 -20.01 15.15
C GLY A 178 -4.84 -18.64 15.81
N VAL A 179 -3.78 -18.18 16.50
CA VAL A 179 -3.72 -16.87 17.15
C VAL A 179 -2.65 -16.02 16.46
N ALA A 180 -3.11 -15.04 15.70
CA ALA A 180 -2.23 -14.13 14.98
C ALA A 180 -1.31 -13.34 15.92
N GLY A 181 -0.08 -13.06 15.48
CA GLY A 181 0.83 -12.17 16.20
C GLY A 181 0.46 -10.71 15.99
N ASN A 182 0.57 -10.26 14.77
CA ASN A 182 0.38 -8.85 14.43
C ASN A 182 -0.81 -8.67 13.48
N MET A 183 -1.56 -7.60 13.69
CA MET A 183 -2.75 -7.27 12.90
C MET A 183 -2.55 -5.96 12.17
N GLY A 184 -3.17 -5.81 11.00
CA GLY A 184 -3.20 -4.55 10.27
C GLY A 184 -4.10 -4.59 9.04
N SER A 185 -4.45 -3.42 8.53
CA SER A 185 -5.26 -3.31 7.33
C SER A 185 -4.40 -3.16 6.07
N ALA A 186 -4.96 -3.52 4.90
CA ALA A 186 -4.26 -3.36 3.63
C ALA A 186 -3.89 -1.88 3.37
N LEU A 187 -4.76 -0.95 3.75
CA LEU A 187 -4.49 0.49 3.61
C LEU A 187 -3.38 0.96 4.56
N ASP A 188 -3.37 0.48 5.81
CA ASP A 188 -2.31 0.85 6.74
C ASP A 188 -0.94 0.33 6.27
N VAL A 189 -0.89 -0.90 5.72
CA VAL A 189 0.32 -1.44 5.09
C VAL A 189 0.76 -0.57 3.91
N ALA A 190 -0.17 -0.15 3.04
CA ALA A 190 0.17 0.73 1.92
C ALA A 190 0.73 2.08 2.39
N ARG A 191 0.15 2.67 3.43
CA ARG A 191 0.64 3.92 4.04
C ARG A 191 2.02 3.74 4.69
N LEU A 192 2.26 2.62 5.36
CA LEU A 192 3.58 2.29 5.91
C LEU A 192 4.64 2.22 4.80
N LEU A 193 4.35 1.48 3.71
CA LEU A 193 5.26 1.42 2.57
C LEU A 193 5.50 2.80 1.96
N ALA A 194 4.44 3.59 1.75
CA ALA A 194 4.53 4.96 1.23
C ALA A 194 5.45 5.84 2.08
N TYR A 195 5.30 5.76 3.41
CA TYR A 195 6.15 6.50 4.34
C TYR A 195 7.61 6.07 4.25
N VAL A 196 7.89 4.76 4.28
CA VAL A 196 9.26 4.22 4.17
C VAL A 196 9.90 4.63 2.84
N LEU A 197 9.18 4.50 1.73
CA LEU A 197 9.68 4.87 0.40
C LEU A 197 9.97 6.37 0.27
N LYS A 198 9.21 7.20 0.96
CA LYS A 198 9.41 8.66 0.97
C LYS A 198 10.56 9.09 1.85
N THR A 199 10.77 8.45 3.01
CA THR A 199 11.69 8.92 4.05
C THR A 199 12.99 8.15 4.12
N LYS A 200 12.96 6.86 3.80
CA LYS A 200 14.10 5.91 3.90
C LYS A 200 14.04 4.86 2.76
N PRO A 201 14.01 5.27 1.47
CA PRO A 201 13.84 4.36 0.34
C PRO A 201 14.88 3.25 0.27
N GLU A 202 16.08 3.50 0.81
CA GLU A 202 17.17 2.53 0.88
C GLU A 202 16.84 1.27 1.68
N LEU A 203 15.86 1.31 2.59
CA LEU A 203 15.45 0.13 3.36
C LEU A 203 14.79 -0.94 2.50
N LEU A 204 14.06 -0.53 1.45
CA LEU A 204 13.31 -1.44 0.61
C LEU A 204 13.96 -1.66 -0.76
N ALA A 205 15.00 -0.92 -1.12
CA ALA A 205 15.60 -0.96 -2.46
C ALA A 205 16.03 -2.37 -2.89
N ALA A 206 16.65 -3.13 -1.99
CA ALA A 206 17.12 -4.48 -2.29
C ALA A 206 15.97 -5.52 -2.41
N THR A 207 14.75 -5.18 -2.00
CA THR A 207 13.61 -6.10 -2.03
C THR A 207 12.95 -6.24 -3.41
N SER A 208 13.43 -5.52 -4.42
CA SER A 208 13.06 -5.69 -5.82
C SER A 208 13.87 -6.78 -6.54
N GLU A 209 15.03 -7.15 -6.00
CA GLU A 209 15.93 -8.13 -6.58
C GLU A 209 15.53 -9.57 -6.21
N ARG A 210 15.81 -10.53 -7.11
CA ARG A 210 15.51 -11.95 -6.88
C ARG A 210 16.35 -12.55 -5.75
N GLN A 211 17.59 -12.12 -5.66
CA GLN A 211 18.52 -12.52 -4.62
C GLN A 211 19.65 -11.51 -4.49
N SER A 212 20.29 -11.51 -3.33
CA SER A 212 21.48 -10.71 -3.07
C SER A 212 22.48 -11.53 -2.26
N VAL A 213 23.79 -11.35 -2.53
CA VAL A 213 24.85 -11.89 -1.67
C VAL A 213 25.27 -10.79 -0.69
N ILE A 214 25.10 -11.07 0.59
CA ILE A 214 25.39 -10.12 1.65
C ILE A 214 26.47 -10.72 2.57
N THR A 215 27.58 -10.02 2.73
CA THR A 215 28.67 -10.43 3.59
C THR A 215 28.52 -9.79 4.97
N SER A 216 28.48 -10.59 6.02
CA SER A 216 28.46 -10.13 7.41
C SER A 216 29.80 -9.47 7.82
N GLN A 217 29.87 -8.88 9.01
CA GLN A 217 31.12 -8.36 9.56
C GLN A 217 32.06 -9.48 10.05
N SER A 218 31.55 -10.70 10.15
CA SER A 218 32.35 -11.92 10.43
C SER A 218 32.89 -12.58 9.15
N ASP A 219 32.85 -11.87 8.00
CA ASP A 219 33.29 -12.34 6.68
C ASP A 219 32.57 -13.60 6.17
N LEU A 220 31.34 -13.85 6.65
CA LEU A 220 30.48 -14.92 6.15
C LEU A 220 29.57 -14.38 5.03
N ASN A 221 29.50 -15.15 3.93
CA ASN A 221 28.63 -14.82 2.80
C ASN A 221 27.28 -15.52 2.92
N HIS A 222 26.20 -14.73 2.85
CA HIS A 222 24.82 -15.21 2.86
C HIS A 222 24.13 -14.90 1.55
N VAL A 223 23.45 -15.88 0.97
CA VAL A 223 22.60 -15.67 -0.19
C VAL A 223 21.18 -15.40 0.31
N ALA A 224 20.80 -14.12 0.33
CA ALA A 224 19.43 -13.72 0.62
C ALA A 224 18.57 -13.95 -0.63
N VAL A 225 17.72 -14.98 -0.61
CA VAL A 225 16.75 -15.25 -1.68
C VAL A 225 15.45 -14.54 -1.38
N ASN A 226 14.95 -13.76 -2.33
CA ASN A 226 13.70 -13.02 -2.15
C ASN A 226 12.51 -13.98 -2.14
N THR A 227 11.68 -13.86 -1.11
CA THR A 227 10.46 -14.64 -0.98
C THR A 227 9.34 -14.18 -1.91
N ASN A 228 9.49 -12.99 -2.56
CA ASN A 228 8.59 -12.53 -3.59
C ASN A 228 8.96 -13.10 -4.97
N GLN A 229 8.16 -14.04 -5.48
CA GLN A 229 8.38 -14.65 -6.80
C GLN A 229 8.28 -13.66 -7.95
N LEU A 230 7.69 -12.47 -7.75
CA LEU A 230 7.57 -11.41 -8.74
C LEU A 230 8.82 -10.51 -8.80
N ALA A 231 9.75 -10.63 -7.83
CA ALA A 231 11.00 -9.88 -7.82
C ALA A 231 11.84 -10.20 -9.07
N GLY A 232 12.31 -9.17 -9.75
CA GLY A 232 13.00 -9.26 -11.03
C GLY A 232 12.14 -9.74 -12.21
N ARG A 233 10.81 -9.85 -12.05
CA ARG A 233 9.87 -10.30 -13.10
C ARG A 233 8.73 -9.32 -13.35
N LEU A 234 8.16 -8.71 -12.31
CA LEU A 234 7.10 -7.71 -12.44
C LEU A 234 7.72 -6.39 -12.93
N PRO A 235 7.37 -5.91 -14.13
CA PRO A 235 7.94 -4.67 -14.66
C PRO A 235 7.64 -3.49 -13.71
N GLY A 236 8.64 -2.63 -13.48
CA GLY A 236 8.51 -1.46 -12.63
C GLY A 236 8.50 -1.75 -11.12
N LEU A 237 8.63 -2.99 -10.67
CA LEU A 237 8.74 -3.31 -9.24
C LEU A 237 10.01 -2.70 -8.67
N PHE A 238 9.88 -1.90 -7.60
CA PHE A 238 11.02 -1.29 -6.93
C PHE A 238 11.05 -1.51 -5.41
N ALA A 239 9.97 -2.06 -4.82
CA ALA A 239 9.95 -2.51 -3.42
C ALA A 239 8.91 -3.60 -3.21
N SER A 240 9.17 -4.53 -2.30
CA SER A 240 8.18 -5.55 -1.93
C SER A 240 8.41 -6.17 -0.57
N LYS A 241 7.35 -6.75 0.00
CA LYS A 241 7.44 -7.66 1.15
C LYS A 241 6.33 -8.69 1.12
N THR A 242 6.69 -9.96 1.29
CA THR A 242 5.74 -11.07 1.46
C THR A 242 5.44 -11.33 2.93
N GLY A 243 4.33 -11.99 3.19
CA GLY A 243 4.00 -12.58 4.49
C GLY A 243 3.22 -13.88 4.30
N PHE A 244 3.49 -14.87 5.14
CA PHE A 244 2.72 -16.11 5.23
C PHE A 244 2.83 -16.68 6.64
N THR A 245 1.68 -17.07 7.20
CA THR A 245 1.51 -18.02 8.30
C THR A 245 0.21 -18.77 8.06
N ASP A 246 0.00 -19.88 8.75
CA ASP A 246 -1.26 -20.64 8.63
C ASP A 246 -2.47 -19.78 9.00
N THR A 247 -2.33 -18.88 9.98
CA THR A 247 -3.41 -17.97 10.42
C THR A 247 -3.63 -16.82 9.43
N ALA A 248 -2.56 -16.27 8.87
CA ALA A 248 -2.61 -15.11 7.97
C ALA A 248 -3.05 -15.50 6.55
N GLY A 249 -2.69 -16.68 6.07
CA GLY A 249 -2.67 -16.96 4.65
C GLY A 249 -1.58 -16.17 3.93
N GLY A 250 -1.71 -16.01 2.63
CA GLY A 250 -0.74 -15.32 1.78
C GLY A 250 -0.95 -13.80 1.76
N ASN A 251 0.08 -13.06 2.12
CA ASN A 251 0.13 -11.60 2.08
C ASN A 251 1.26 -11.13 1.14
N LEU A 252 1.03 -10.04 0.42
CA LEU A 252 2.05 -9.40 -0.41
C LEU A 252 1.77 -7.90 -0.51
N ALA A 253 2.80 -7.12 -0.28
CA ALA A 253 2.81 -5.69 -0.51
C ALA A 253 3.91 -5.37 -1.53
N VAL A 254 3.60 -4.56 -2.54
CA VAL A 254 4.51 -4.15 -3.60
C VAL A 254 4.38 -2.67 -3.88
N ALA A 255 5.50 -2.04 -4.27
CA ALA A 255 5.50 -0.73 -4.88
C ALA A 255 6.00 -0.86 -6.33
N VAL A 256 5.24 -0.33 -7.27
CA VAL A 256 5.46 -0.49 -8.71
C VAL A 256 5.32 0.86 -9.39
N ASP A 257 6.27 1.23 -10.27
CA ASP A 257 6.07 2.32 -11.21
C ASP A 257 5.25 1.80 -12.39
N LEU A 258 4.06 2.35 -12.59
CA LEU A 258 3.20 2.00 -13.73
C LEU A 258 3.75 2.53 -15.07
N GLY A 259 4.73 3.44 -15.01
CA GLY A 259 5.37 4.15 -16.12
C GLY A 259 5.30 5.67 -15.91
N LEU A 260 6.28 6.39 -16.45
CA LEU A 260 6.35 7.86 -16.40
C LEU A 260 6.39 8.45 -14.96
N ASN A 261 7.08 7.81 -14.03
CA ASN A 261 7.14 8.18 -12.61
C ASN A 261 5.76 8.22 -11.94
N GLN A 262 4.98 7.16 -12.13
CA GLN A 262 3.70 6.99 -11.47
C GLN A 262 3.74 5.79 -10.53
N PRO A 263 4.27 5.97 -9.33
CA PRO A 263 4.33 4.91 -8.35
C PRO A 263 2.92 4.58 -7.82
N VAL A 264 2.64 3.30 -7.69
CA VAL A 264 1.49 2.80 -6.95
C VAL A 264 1.95 1.75 -5.95
N ILE A 265 1.20 1.62 -4.87
CA ILE A 265 1.39 0.57 -3.88
C ILE A 265 0.18 -0.35 -3.93
N ALA A 266 0.42 -1.64 -4.19
CA ALA A 266 -0.61 -2.66 -4.13
C ALA A 266 -0.36 -3.60 -2.95
N VAL A 267 -1.41 -3.86 -2.18
CA VAL A 267 -1.36 -4.76 -1.02
C VAL A 267 -2.50 -5.75 -1.10
N VAL A 268 -2.19 -7.02 -0.86
CA VAL A 268 -3.16 -8.10 -0.67
C VAL A 268 -2.91 -8.79 0.66
N LEU A 269 -3.98 -9.04 1.42
CA LEU A 269 -3.96 -9.73 2.70
C LEU A 269 -4.96 -10.89 2.71
N GLY A 270 -4.56 -12.01 3.33
CA GLY A 270 -5.41 -13.17 3.49
C GLY A 270 -5.76 -13.89 2.18
N SER A 271 -4.85 -13.86 1.21
CA SER A 271 -4.88 -14.70 0.00
C SER A 271 -4.43 -16.13 0.31
N THR A 272 -4.34 -17.00 -0.70
CA THR A 272 -3.56 -18.22 -0.57
C THR A 272 -2.07 -17.92 -0.74
N GLU A 273 -1.21 -18.86 -0.35
CA GLU A 273 0.23 -18.67 -0.44
C GLU A 273 0.67 -18.35 -1.88
N GLU A 274 0.17 -19.07 -2.87
CA GLU A 274 0.45 -18.83 -4.29
C GLU A 274 -0.46 -17.75 -4.89
N GLY A 275 -1.72 -17.67 -4.45
CA GLY A 275 -2.70 -16.73 -4.98
C GLY A 275 -2.31 -15.27 -4.80
N ARG A 276 -1.54 -14.92 -3.74
CA ARG A 276 -1.07 -13.56 -3.49
C ARG A 276 -0.30 -12.96 -4.67
N PHE A 277 0.44 -13.77 -5.43
CA PHE A 277 1.20 -13.31 -6.60
C PHE A 277 0.26 -13.01 -7.77
N ALA A 278 -0.67 -13.91 -8.07
CA ALA A 278 -1.67 -13.70 -9.11
C ALA A 278 -2.60 -12.52 -8.81
N ASP A 279 -2.98 -12.34 -7.54
CA ASP A 279 -3.80 -11.21 -7.08
C ASP A 279 -3.08 -9.87 -7.34
N ILE A 280 -1.79 -9.78 -7.00
CA ILE A 280 -0.97 -8.58 -7.26
C ILE A 280 -0.81 -8.33 -8.76
N GLU A 281 -0.52 -9.36 -9.56
CA GLU A 281 -0.40 -9.20 -11.02
C GLU A 281 -1.70 -8.67 -11.64
N GLN A 282 -2.86 -9.18 -11.21
CA GLN A 282 -4.16 -8.69 -11.67
C GLN A 282 -4.37 -7.22 -11.30
N LEU A 283 -4.10 -6.83 -10.05
CA LEU A 283 -4.23 -5.45 -9.57
C LEU A 283 -3.34 -4.48 -10.36
N ILE A 284 -2.06 -4.81 -10.51
CA ILE A 284 -1.08 -3.95 -11.19
C ILE A 284 -1.38 -3.85 -12.69
N ASN A 285 -1.74 -4.95 -13.35
CA ASN A 285 -2.08 -4.94 -14.77
C ASN A 285 -3.36 -4.12 -15.03
N THR A 286 -4.35 -4.21 -14.15
CA THR A 286 -5.58 -3.41 -14.24
C THR A 286 -5.29 -1.93 -14.01
N ALA A 287 -4.52 -1.58 -12.96
CA ALA A 287 -4.13 -0.19 -12.68
C ALA A 287 -3.33 0.41 -13.86
N ARG A 288 -2.44 -0.36 -14.47
CA ARG A 288 -1.67 0.07 -15.65
C ARG A 288 -2.56 0.30 -16.87
N GLY A 289 -3.54 -0.57 -17.11
CA GLY A 289 -4.51 -0.42 -18.19
C GLY A 289 -5.40 0.81 -18.01
N ASP A 290 -5.90 1.05 -16.82
CA ASP A 290 -6.69 2.24 -16.47
C ASP A 290 -5.91 3.53 -16.66
N HIS A 291 -4.66 3.55 -16.18
CA HIS A 291 -3.78 4.70 -16.37
C HIS A 291 -3.60 5.09 -17.84
N TYR A 292 -3.43 4.12 -18.75
CA TYR A 292 -3.32 4.40 -20.18
C TYR A 292 -4.63 4.87 -20.83
N LEU A 293 -5.79 4.54 -20.25
CA LEU A 293 -7.10 4.96 -20.75
C LEU A 293 -7.49 6.35 -20.26
N THR A 294 -7.13 6.73 -19.02
CA THR A 294 -7.53 8.00 -18.40
C THR A 294 -6.63 9.17 -18.78
N ASN A 295 -5.41 8.91 -19.27
CA ASN A 295 -4.46 9.96 -19.73
C ASN A 295 -4.46 10.17 -21.25
N ARG A 296 -5.47 9.65 -21.98
CA ARG A 296 -5.77 9.99 -23.38
C ARG A 296 -6.90 11.02 -23.43
#